data_4bc9ab036f8b2a88e689d1991186ef6c
#
_entry.id   4bc9ab036f8b2a88e689d1991186ef6c
#
_cell.length_a   1.000
_cell.length_b   1.000
_cell.length_c   1.000
_cell.angle_alpha   90.00
_cell.angle_beta   90.00
_cell.angle_gamma   90.00
#
_symmetry.space_group_name_H-M   'P 1'
#
loop_
_entity.id
_entity.type
_entity.pdbx_description
1 polymer ?
#
loop_
_entity_poly.entity_id
_entity_poly.type
_entity_poly.pdbx_seq_one_letter_code
_entity_poly.pdbx_strand_id
1 'polypeptide(L)'
;MSNTQKKNVPELRFPGFEGEWEEKQLGDLTDRVIRKNKNLESKKPLTISGQLGLIDQTEYFSKSVSSKNLENYTLIKNGEFAYNKSYSNGYPLGAIKRLTRYDSGVLSSLYICFSIKSEMSKDFMEAYFDSTHWYREVSGIAVEGARNHGLLNVSVNDFFTILIKYPSLEEQQKIGKFFSKLDRQIELEEQKLELLQQQKKGYMQKIFSQELRFKDENGEDYPDWENSKIEKYLKERNERSDKGQMLSVTINSGIIKFSELDRKDNSSKDKSNYKVVRKNDIAYNSMRMWQGASGKSNYNGIVSPAYTVLYPTQN
;
A
#
# COMPACT_ATOMS: atom_id res chain seq x y z
N MET A 1 39.61 7.62 25.69
CA MET A 1 38.30 7.47 25.09
C MET A 1 38.22 6.05 24.54
N SER A 2 37.44 5.20 25.17
CA SER A 2 37.34 3.77 24.82
C SER A 2 36.62 3.67 23.45
N ASN A 3 37.36 3.23 22.44
CA ASN A 3 36.85 2.93 21.10
C ASN A 3 36.17 1.58 21.18
N THR A 4 34.93 1.54 21.66
CA THR A 4 34.11 0.33 21.66
C THR A 4 33.69 0.09 20.21
N GLN A 5 34.42 -0.76 19.49
CA GLN A 5 33.98 -1.25 18.19
C GLN A 5 32.57 -1.79 18.37
N LYS A 6 31.60 -1.19 17.66
CA LYS A 6 30.22 -1.66 17.63
C LYS A 6 30.23 -3.06 17.03
N LYS A 7 29.96 -4.08 17.83
CA LYS A 7 29.85 -5.46 17.36
C LYS A 7 28.76 -5.56 16.29
N ASN A 8 29.05 -6.29 15.22
CA ASN A 8 28.07 -6.50 14.12
C ASN A 8 27.09 -7.62 14.52
N VAL A 9 26.28 -7.34 15.55
CA VAL A 9 25.29 -8.27 16.10
C VAL A 9 23.95 -7.54 16.16
N PRO A 10 22.84 -8.10 15.65
CA PRO A 10 21.51 -7.50 15.73
C PRO A 10 21.03 -7.43 17.19
N GLU A 11 20.21 -6.43 17.51
CA GLU A 11 19.59 -6.29 18.85
C GLU A 11 18.61 -7.43 19.12
N LEU A 12 17.86 -7.86 18.11
CA LEU A 12 16.93 -8.98 18.17
C LEU A 12 17.45 -10.14 17.35
N ARG A 13 17.53 -11.33 17.96
CA ARG A 13 18.05 -12.52 17.32
C ARG A 13 17.25 -13.76 17.75
N PHE A 14 17.14 -14.72 16.85
CA PHE A 14 16.53 -16.01 17.22
C PHE A 14 17.42 -16.74 18.23
N PRO A 15 16.83 -17.44 19.22
CA PRO A 15 17.60 -18.27 20.15
C PRO A 15 18.42 -19.34 19.42
N GLY A 16 19.61 -19.59 19.92
CA GLY A 16 20.53 -20.61 19.39
C GLY A 16 21.50 -20.09 18.33
N PHE A 17 21.44 -18.82 17.93
CA PHE A 17 22.42 -18.23 17.05
C PHE A 17 23.32 -17.23 17.80
N GLU A 18 24.61 -17.38 17.59
CA GLU A 18 25.65 -16.58 18.25
C GLU A 18 26.68 -16.06 17.23
N GLY A 19 27.63 -15.23 17.69
CA GLY A 19 28.68 -14.67 16.85
C GLY A 19 28.26 -13.39 16.10
N GLU A 20 29.21 -12.79 15.41
CA GLU A 20 29.00 -11.59 14.62
C GLU A 20 28.54 -11.95 13.22
N TRP A 21 27.74 -11.06 12.60
CA TRP A 21 27.39 -11.18 11.20
C TRP A 21 28.58 -10.81 10.32
N GLU A 22 28.74 -11.51 9.22
CA GLU A 22 29.72 -11.21 8.17
C GLU A 22 29.27 -9.99 7.36
N GLU A 23 30.24 -9.37 6.68
CA GLU A 23 29.98 -8.26 5.78
C GLU A 23 30.74 -8.49 4.47
N LYS A 24 30.06 -8.45 3.33
CA LYS A 24 30.65 -8.57 2.00
C LYS A 24 29.98 -7.62 1.02
N GLN A 25 30.68 -7.35 -0.09
CA GLN A 25 30.05 -6.60 -1.18
C GLN A 25 28.94 -7.41 -1.83
N LEU A 26 27.88 -6.72 -2.27
CA LEU A 26 26.76 -7.36 -2.98
C LEU A 26 27.25 -8.19 -4.19
N GLY A 27 28.26 -7.72 -4.91
CA GLY A 27 28.85 -8.43 -6.04
C GLY A 27 29.50 -9.77 -5.67
N ASP A 28 29.98 -9.94 -4.44
CA ASP A 28 30.50 -11.21 -3.96
C ASP A 28 29.39 -12.25 -3.71
N LEU A 29 28.19 -11.78 -3.38
CA LEU A 29 27.02 -12.57 -2.99
C LEU A 29 26.03 -12.82 -4.12
N THR A 30 26.24 -12.18 -5.27
CA THR A 30 25.28 -12.17 -6.38
C THR A 30 25.97 -12.28 -7.74
N ASP A 31 25.21 -12.68 -8.75
CA ASP A 31 25.62 -12.64 -10.14
C ASP A 31 24.70 -11.69 -10.93
N ARG A 32 25.31 -10.80 -11.71
CA ARG A 32 24.55 -9.87 -12.55
C ARG A 32 23.82 -10.62 -13.66
N VAL A 33 22.51 -10.35 -13.80
CA VAL A 33 21.70 -10.88 -14.91
C VAL A 33 21.71 -9.89 -16.07
N ILE A 34 22.34 -10.29 -17.18
CA ILE A 34 22.44 -9.51 -18.42
C ILE A 34 21.80 -10.22 -19.62
N ARG A 35 21.12 -11.32 -19.35
CA ARG A 35 20.44 -12.16 -20.35
C ARG A 35 19.42 -11.34 -21.12
N LYS A 36 19.56 -11.30 -22.46
CA LYS A 36 18.59 -10.61 -23.33
C LYS A 36 17.42 -11.52 -23.69
N ASN A 37 16.29 -10.91 -23.92
CA ASN A 37 15.05 -11.59 -24.32
C ASN A 37 15.06 -11.98 -25.82
N LYS A 38 16.11 -12.69 -26.23
CA LYS A 38 16.24 -13.15 -27.61
C LYS A 38 15.07 -14.05 -27.98
N ASN A 39 14.61 -13.94 -29.22
CA ASN A 39 13.46 -14.71 -29.74
C ASN A 39 12.15 -14.50 -28.96
N LEU A 40 12.02 -13.40 -28.19
CA LEU A 40 10.83 -13.08 -27.40
C LEU A 40 10.44 -14.24 -26.46
N GLU A 41 11.40 -14.82 -25.75
CA GLU A 41 11.18 -15.89 -24.76
C GLU A 41 10.11 -15.49 -23.72
N SER A 42 10.05 -14.22 -23.33
CA SER A 42 8.95 -13.67 -22.56
C SER A 42 8.37 -12.44 -23.26
N LYS A 43 7.02 -12.36 -23.28
CA LYS A 43 6.27 -11.20 -23.79
C LYS A 43 5.69 -10.35 -22.66
N LYS A 44 6.14 -10.57 -21.41
CA LYS A 44 5.62 -9.94 -20.21
C LYS A 44 6.56 -8.82 -19.74
N PRO A 45 6.27 -7.54 -20.08
CA PRO A 45 7.04 -6.42 -19.56
C PRO A 45 6.68 -6.19 -18.09
N LEU A 46 7.68 -6.19 -17.22
CA LEU A 46 7.50 -6.00 -15.78
C LEU A 46 7.84 -4.57 -15.34
N THR A 47 7.26 -4.19 -14.23
CA THR A 47 7.64 -3.02 -13.42
C THR A 47 7.75 -3.41 -11.97
N ILE A 48 8.42 -2.58 -11.14
CA ILE A 48 8.45 -2.74 -9.70
C ILE A 48 7.39 -1.84 -9.07
N SER A 49 6.44 -2.45 -8.38
CA SER A 49 5.59 -1.82 -7.38
C SER A 49 6.21 -2.06 -5.99
N GLY A 50 6.26 -1.04 -5.16
CA GLY A 50 6.74 -1.19 -3.78
C GLY A 50 5.94 -2.23 -2.98
N GLN A 51 4.62 -2.26 -3.18
CA GLN A 51 3.69 -3.16 -2.47
C GLN A 51 3.51 -4.51 -3.18
N LEU A 52 3.40 -4.52 -4.52
CA LEU A 52 3.04 -5.71 -5.30
C LEU A 52 4.26 -6.46 -5.86
N GLY A 53 5.48 -5.97 -5.59
CA GLY A 53 6.70 -6.57 -6.12
C GLY A 53 6.88 -6.36 -7.62
N LEU A 54 7.46 -7.35 -8.31
CA LEU A 54 7.60 -7.37 -9.77
C LEU A 54 6.27 -7.82 -10.40
N ILE A 55 5.60 -6.89 -11.05
CA ILE A 55 4.26 -7.06 -11.64
C ILE A 55 4.25 -6.72 -13.13
N ASP A 56 3.35 -7.34 -13.88
CA ASP A 56 3.12 -7.02 -15.28
C ASP A 56 2.70 -5.54 -15.43
N GLN A 57 3.33 -4.83 -16.36
CA GLN A 57 3.02 -3.42 -16.61
C GLN A 57 1.56 -3.20 -17.01
N THR A 58 0.94 -4.16 -17.69
CA THR A 58 -0.46 -4.06 -18.11
C THR A 58 -1.45 -4.21 -16.95
N GLU A 59 -1.05 -4.92 -15.89
CA GLU A 59 -1.83 -5.02 -14.65
C GLU A 59 -1.68 -3.75 -13.78
N TYR A 60 -0.54 -3.07 -13.87
CA TYR A 60 -0.23 -1.92 -13.01
C TYR A 60 -0.62 -0.58 -13.63
N PHE A 61 -0.44 -0.42 -14.93
CA PHE A 61 -0.76 0.79 -15.68
C PHE A 61 -1.94 0.58 -16.61
N SER A 62 -2.82 1.57 -16.73
CA SER A 62 -3.94 1.54 -17.68
C SER A 62 -3.50 1.55 -19.15
N LYS A 63 -2.22 1.82 -19.42
CA LYS A 63 -1.62 1.81 -20.76
C LYS A 63 -0.26 1.14 -20.70
N SER A 64 0.11 0.37 -21.73
CA SER A 64 1.47 -0.16 -21.87
C SER A 64 2.46 0.99 -22.06
N VAL A 65 3.48 1.03 -21.20
CA VAL A 65 4.60 2.02 -21.25
C VAL A 65 5.89 1.40 -21.79
N SER A 66 5.87 0.11 -22.10
CA SER A 66 7.03 -0.61 -22.67
C SER A 66 7.17 -0.34 -24.17
N SER A 67 8.42 -0.49 -24.68
CA SER A 67 8.68 -0.49 -26.11
C SER A 67 7.95 -1.64 -26.80
N LYS A 68 7.55 -1.44 -28.06
CA LYS A 68 6.99 -2.53 -28.91
C LYS A 68 7.98 -3.67 -29.13
N ASN A 69 9.29 -3.37 -29.16
CA ASN A 69 10.34 -4.38 -29.27
C ASN A 69 10.94 -4.68 -27.89
N LEU A 70 10.71 -5.89 -27.38
CA LEU A 70 11.18 -6.38 -26.09
C LEU A 70 12.46 -7.22 -26.18
N GLU A 71 13.04 -7.46 -27.35
CA GLU A 71 14.22 -8.32 -27.53
C GLU A 71 15.46 -7.79 -26.83
N ASN A 72 15.58 -6.46 -26.74
CA ASN A 72 16.70 -5.80 -26.07
C ASN A 72 16.54 -5.68 -24.54
N TYR A 73 15.37 -6.04 -24.00
CA TYR A 73 15.11 -6.04 -22.57
C TYR A 73 15.90 -7.17 -21.89
N THR A 74 16.13 -7.00 -20.61
CA THR A 74 16.75 -8.05 -19.77
C THR A 74 15.67 -9.07 -19.41
N LEU A 75 15.90 -10.34 -19.79
CA LEU A 75 15.06 -11.46 -19.38
C LEU A 75 15.40 -11.83 -17.95
N ILE A 76 14.41 -11.75 -17.05
CA ILE A 76 14.51 -12.14 -15.65
C ILE A 76 13.64 -13.39 -15.40
N LYS A 77 14.13 -14.30 -14.56
CA LYS A 77 13.47 -15.57 -14.22
C LYS A 77 13.01 -15.59 -12.76
N ASN A 78 12.09 -16.46 -12.44
CA ASN A 78 11.62 -16.66 -11.08
C ASN A 78 12.77 -16.83 -10.09
N GLY A 79 12.69 -16.13 -8.96
CA GLY A 79 13.74 -16.13 -7.93
C GLY A 79 14.89 -15.16 -8.16
N GLU A 80 14.97 -14.48 -9.32
CA GLU A 80 15.93 -13.41 -9.59
C GLU A 80 15.39 -12.06 -9.10
N PHE A 81 16.28 -11.11 -8.85
CA PHE A 81 16.01 -9.80 -8.28
C PHE A 81 16.21 -8.69 -9.30
N ALA A 82 15.45 -7.60 -9.11
CA ALA A 82 15.67 -6.37 -9.87
C ALA A 82 15.63 -5.15 -8.96
N TYR A 83 16.52 -4.21 -9.20
CA TYR A 83 16.56 -2.90 -8.58
C TYR A 83 16.04 -1.82 -9.53
N ASN A 84 15.02 -1.10 -9.10
CA ASN A 84 14.53 0.10 -9.77
C ASN A 84 15.16 1.33 -9.10
N LYS A 85 15.95 2.09 -9.84
CA LYS A 85 16.61 3.31 -9.36
C LYS A 85 15.68 4.53 -9.27
N SER A 86 14.40 4.39 -9.56
CA SER A 86 13.45 5.50 -9.53
C SER A 86 12.95 5.76 -8.12
N TYR A 87 12.95 7.03 -7.73
CA TYR A 87 12.24 7.48 -6.55
C TYR A 87 10.74 7.17 -6.67
N SER A 88 10.15 6.65 -5.62
CA SER A 88 8.70 6.55 -5.48
C SER A 88 8.28 6.79 -4.03
N ASN A 89 7.00 7.10 -3.81
CA ASN A 89 6.50 7.35 -2.46
C ASN A 89 6.73 6.13 -1.57
N GLY A 90 7.38 6.33 -0.43
CA GLY A 90 7.81 5.27 0.49
C GLY A 90 9.14 4.58 0.13
N TYR A 91 9.73 4.87 -1.06
CA TYR A 91 10.98 4.27 -1.55
C TYR A 91 11.96 5.34 -2.05
N PRO A 92 12.54 6.13 -1.16
CA PRO A 92 13.37 7.28 -1.53
C PRO A 92 14.66 6.91 -2.27
N LEU A 93 15.16 5.69 -2.07
CA LEU A 93 16.37 5.17 -2.73
C LEU A 93 16.06 4.07 -3.76
N GLY A 94 14.82 4.08 -4.27
CA GLY A 94 14.35 3.04 -5.18
C GLY A 94 13.91 1.77 -4.44
N ALA A 95 13.59 0.72 -5.20
CA ALA A 95 13.12 -0.54 -4.65
C ALA A 95 13.82 -1.73 -5.29
N ILE A 96 14.15 -2.73 -4.47
CA ILE A 96 14.70 -4.02 -4.92
C ILE A 96 13.65 -5.08 -4.63
N LYS A 97 13.24 -5.85 -5.65
CA LYS A 97 12.22 -6.89 -5.50
C LYS A 97 12.62 -8.17 -6.23
N ARG A 98 12.20 -9.30 -5.68
CA ARG A 98 12.36 -10.63 -6.27
C ARG A 98 11.20 -10.95 -7.19
N LEU A 99 11.46 -11.62 -8.31
CA LEU A 99 10.42 -12.16 -9.17
C LEU A 99 9.91 -13.47 -8.59
N THR A 100 8.69 -13.45 -8.07
CA THR A 100 8.03 -14.63 -7.47
C THR A 100 6.71 -14.97 -8.18
N ARG A 101 6.08 -13.96 -8.80
CA ARG A 101 4.70 -14.05 -9.32
C ARG A 101 4.61 -14.74 -10.69
N TYR A 102 5.69 -14.72 -11.47
CA TYR A 102 5.74 -15.28 -12.81
C TYR A 102 7.00 -16.13 -13.00
N ASP A 103 6.98 -17.08 -13.93
CA ASP A 103 8.16 -17.88 -14.26
C ASP A 103 9.27 -17.04 -14.91
N SER A 104 8.87 -16.05 -15.72
CA SER A 104 9.80 -15.11 -16.36
C SER A 104 9.10 -13.80 -16.71
N GLY A 105 9.89 -12.77 -16.97
CA GLY A 105 9.45 -11.50 -17.51
C GLY A 105 10.61 -10.69 -18.03
N VAL A 106 10.34 -9.49 -18.54
CA VAL A 106 11.38 -8.65 -19.13
C VAL A 106 11.38 -7.26 -18.50
N LEU A 107 12.58 -6.73 -18.28
CA LEU A 107 12.82 -5.42 -17.70
C LEU A 107 13.69 -4.56 -18.63
N SER A 108 13.38 -3.27 -18.69
CA SER A 108 14.19 -2.33 -19.47
C SER A 108 15.60 -2.18 -18.87
N SER A 109 16.52 -1.56 -19.60
CA SER A 109 17.89 -1.29 -19.14
C SER A 109 17.99 -0.32 -17.95
N LEU A 110 16.89 0.28 -17.54
CA LEU A 110 16.83 1.13 -16.33
C LEU A 110 16.95 0.32 -15.03
N TYR A 111 16.63 -0.96 -15.09
CA TYR A 111 16.71 -1.86 -13.95
C TYR A 111 18.09 -2.56 -13.88
N ILE A 112 18.60 -2.77 -12.68
CA ILE A 112 19.75 -3.65 -12.43
C ILE A 112 19.20 -5.00 -11.98
N CYS A 113 19.43 -6.03 -12.78
CA CYS A 113 18.95 -7.39 -12.50
C CYS A 113 20.09 -8.27 -11.99
N PHE A 114 19.82 -9.13 -11.02
CA PHE A 114 20.82 -10.03 -10.43
C PHE A 114 20.18 -11.29 -9.84
N SER A 115 20.95 -12.34 -9.72
CA SER A 115 20.62 -13.58 -9.01
C SER A 115 21.44 -13.70 -7.74
N ILE A 116 20.88 -14.36 -6.73
CA ILE A 116 21.56 -14.65 -5.47
C ILE A 116 22.33 -15.96 -5.61
N LYS A 117 23.59 -16.00 -5.18
CA LYS A 117 24.41 -17.20 -5.17
C LYS A 117 23.92 -18.23 -4.16
N SER A 118 24.32 -19.51 -4.35
CA SER A 118 23.81 -20.64 -3.57
C SER A 118 24.12 -20.60 -2.07
N GLU A 119 25.18 -19.89 -1.69
CA GLU A 119 25.58 -19.68 -0.28
C GLU A 119 24.70 -18.69 0.49
N MET A 120 23.77 -18.05 -0.20
CA MET A 120 22.85 -17.08 0.39
C MET A 120 21.40 -17.51 0.27
N SER A 121 20.61 -17.22 1.28
CA SER A 121 19.16 -17.43 1.25
C SER A 121 18.45 -16.31 0.48
N LYS A 122 17.71 -16.69 -0.57
CA LYS A 122 16.88 -15.73 -1.33
C LYS A 122 15.81 -15.06 -0.47
N ASP A 123 15.19 -15.79 0.45
CA ASP A 123 14.16 -15.27 1.32
C ASP A 123 14.74 -14.28 2.35
N PHE A 124 15.97 -14.53 2.83
CA PHE A 124 16.69 -13.57 3.66
C PHE A 124 17.00 -12.29 2.88
N MET A 125 17.52 -12.41 1.68
CA MET A 125 17.85 -11.25 0.84
C MET A 125 16.61 -10.44 0.47
N GLU A 126 15.48 -11.08 0.23
CA GLU A 126 14.20 -10.40 0.01
C GLU A 126 13.80 -9.58 1.23
N ALA A 127 13.78 -10.18 2.43
CA ALA A 127 13.49 -9.47 3.68
C ALA A 127 14.52 -8.35 3.98
N TYR A 128 15.80 -8.58 3.68
CA TYR A 128 16.85 -7.57 3.83
C TYR A 128 16.59 -6.35 2.95
N PHE A 129 16.21 -6.55 1.69
CA PHE A 129 15.90 -5.47 0.74
C PHE A 129 14.55 -4.80 0.99
N ASP A 130 13.63 -5.44 1.67
CA ASP A 130 12.39 -4.80 2.14
C ASP A 130 12.62 -3.92 3.38
N SER A 131 13.75 -4.09 4.07
CA SER A 131 14.18 -3.19 5.13
C SER A 131 14.85 -1.92 4.58
N THR A 132 15.17 -0.98 5.46
CA THR A 132 15.93 0.25 5.11
C THR A 132 17.44 0.14 5.35
N HIS A 133 17.95 -1.04 5.75
CA HIS A 133 19.35 -1.21 6.14
C HIS A 133 20.35 -0.94 5.00
N TRP A 134 19.99 -1.29 3.77
CA TRP A 134 20.80 -1.05 2.58
C TRP A 134 20.76 0.41 2.06
N TYR A 135 19.83 1.23 2.57
CA TYR A 135 19.66 2.62 2.12
C TYR A 135 20.90 3.46 2.35
N ARG A 136 21.59 3.26 3.48
CA ARG A 136 22.82 4.00 3.79
C ARG A 136 23.89 3.75 2.75
N GLU A 137 24.07 2.52 2.32
CA GLU A 137 25.06 2.10 1.34
C GLU A 137 24.75 2.71 -0.04
N VAL A 138 23.50 2.60 -0.49
CA VAL A 138 23.07 3.20 -1.76
C VAL A 138 23.15 4.74 -1.72
N SER A 139 22.81 5.36 -0.62
CA SER A 139 22.94 6.81 -0.45
C SER A 139 24.39 7.27 -0.57
N GLY A 140 25.35 6.47 -0.08
CA GLY A 140 26.77 6.77 -0.16
C GLY A 140 27.35 6.73 -1.57
N ILE A 141 26.76 5.97 -2.48
CA ILE A 141 27.19 5.83 -3.88
C ILE A 141 26.32 6.63 -4.86
N ALA A 142 25.18 7.12 -4.44
CA ALA A 142 24.29 7.94 -5.27
C ALA A 142 24.91 9.33 -5.45
N VAL A 143 25.28 9.68 -6.69
CA VAL A 143 25.78 11.00 -7.04
C VAL A 143 24.57 11.90 -7.33
N GLU A 144 24.48 13.06 -6.69
CA GLU A 144 23.47 14.07 -7.02
C GLU A 144 23.63 14.51 -8.46
N GLY A 145 22.69 14.09 -9.30
CA GLY A 145 22.62 14.47 -10.72
C GLY A 145 21.44 15.42 -10.94
N ALA A 146 21.72 16.69 -11.18
CA ALA A 146 20.75 17.77 -11.33
C ALA A 146 19.75 17.65 -12.50
N ARG A 147 19.64 16.54 -13.21
CA ARG A 147 18.90 16.44 -14.48
C ARG A 147 17.97 15.26 -14.67
N ASN A 148 17.85 14.34 -13.73
CA ASN A 148 17.04 13.13 -13.96
C ASN A 148 15.84 13.09 -13.02
N HIS A 149 14.76 13.74 -13.40
CA HIS A 149 13.40 13.64 -12.84
C HIS A 149 13.11 12.36 -12.03
N GLY A 150 13.62 12.27 -10.79
CA GLY A 150 13.36 11.17 -9.87
C GLY A 150 14.19 9.88 -10.09
N LEU A 151 15.18 9.86 -11.00
CA LEU A 151 16.12 8.75 -11.16
C LEU A 151 17.39 8.99 -10.33
N LEU A 152 17.73 8.04 -9.46
CA LEU A 152 19.01 8.04 -8.76
C LEU A 152 20.16 7.76 -9.74
N ASN A 153 21.20 8.57 -9.66
CA ASN A 153 22.41 8.35 -10.46
C ASN A 153 23.33 7.33 -9.74
N VAL A 154 22.97 6.06 -9.82
CA VAL A 154 23.73 4.93 -9.31
C VAL A 154 24.24 4.12 -10.50
N SER A 155 25.57 4.00 -10.66
CA SER A 155 26.13 3.14 -11.68
C SER A 155 25.89 1.67 -11.35
N VAL A 156 25.91 0.81 -12.38
CA VAL A 156 25.75 -0.63 -12.15
C VAL A 156 26.92 -1.18 -11.32
N ASN A 157 28.14 -0.72 -11.59
CA ASN A 157 29.32 -1.20 -10.89
C ASN A 157 29.28 -0.78 -9.41
N ASP A 158 28.97 0.49 -9.13
CA ASP A 158 28.89 0.98 -7.76
C ASP A 158 27.78 0.27 -6.97
N PHE A 159 26.63 -0.07 -7.61
CA PHE A 159 25.59 -0.83 -6.97
C PHE A 159 26.07 -2.17 -6.40
N PHE A 160 26.96 -2.87 -7.10
CA PHE A 160 27.50 -4.14 -6.63
C PHE A 160 28.61 -4.00 -5.56
N THR A 161 29.08 -2.79 -5.26
CA THR A 161 30.03 -2.54 -4.16
C THR A 161 29.37 -2.27 -2.80
N ILE A 162 28.03 -2.11 -2.74
CA ILE A 162 27.35 -1.90 -1.47
C ILE A 162 27.57 -3.07 -0.53
N LEU A 163 27.73 -2.76 0.78
CA LEU A 163 28.01 -3.76 1.79
C LEU A 163 26.71 -4.38 2.31
N ILE A 164 26.70 -5.69 2.37
CA ILE A 164 25.59 -6.49 2.90
C ILE A 164 26.07 -7.22 4.16
N LYS A 165 25.33 -7.04 5.24
CA LYS A 165 25.55 -7.75 6.50
C LYS A 165 24.64 -8.97 6.59
N TYR A 166 25.20 -10.12 6.88
CA TYR A 166 24.47 -11.38 6.87
C TYR A 166 25.03 -12.38 7.91
N PRO A 167 24.17 -13.20 8.51
CA PRO A 167 24.58 -14.29 9.40
C PRO A 167 24.92 -15.58 8.64
N SER A 168 25.11 -16.66 9.38
CA SER A 168 25.23 -18.00 8.83
C SER A 168 24.03 -18.36 7.94
N LEU A 169 24.21 -19.22 6.97
CA LEU A 169 23.14 -19.64 6.04
C LEU A 169 21.91 -20.19 6.79
N GLU A 170 22.15 -20.93 7.88
CA GLU A 170 21.07 -21.47 8.71
C GLU A 170 20.23 -20.37 9.35
N GLU A 171 20.87 -19.34 9.91
CA GLU A 171 20.18 -18.18 10.46
C GLU A 171 19.47 -17.36 9.39
N GLN A 172 20.08 -17.16 8.22
CA GLN A 172 19.44 -16.53 7.07
C GLN A 172 18.14 -17.23 6.69
N GLN A 173 18.16 -18.57 6.60
CA GLN A 173 16.98 -19.37 6.29
C GLN A 173 15.89 -19.21 7.36
N LYS A 174 16.29 -19.13 8.63
CA LYS A 174 15.35 -18.92 9.74
C LYS A 174 14.69 -17.55 9.65
N ILE A 175 15.48 -16.48 9.41
CA ILE A 175 15.00 -15.11 9.25
C ILE A 175 14.10 -14.99 8.03
N GLY A 176 14.54 -15.47 6.87
CA GLY A 176 13.77 -15.42 5.64
C GLY A 176 12.44 -16.12 5.76
N LYS A 177 12.44 -17.34 6.30
CA LYS A 177 11.21 -18.11 6.54
C LYS A 177 10.24 -17.42 7.51
N PHE A 178 10.76 -16.69 8.49
CA PHE A 178 9.92 -15.92 9.42
C PHE A 178 9.18 -14.79 8.69
N PHE A 179 9.89 -13.97 7.92
CA PHE A 179 9.28 -12.87 7.18
C PHE A 179 8.35 -13.37 6.06
N SER A 180 8.75 -14.37 5.28
CA SER A 180 7.88 -14.96 4.26
C SER A 180 6.56 -15.50 4.82
N LYS A 181 6.55 -16.00 6.06
CA LYS A 181 5.30 -16.41 6.72
C LYS A 181 4.43 -15.23 7.11
N LEU A 182 5.04 -14.14 7.59
CA LEU A 182 4.30 -12.90 7.92
C LEU A 182 3.69 -12.28 6.66
N ASP A 183 4.45 -12.19 5.58
CA ASP A 183 3.97 -11.67 4.30
C ASP A 183 2.78 -12.51 3.79
N ARG A 184 2.89 -13.84 3.87
CA ARG A 184 1.79 -14.74 3.48
C ARG A 184 0.56 -14.55 4.37
N GLN A 185 0.74 -14.32 5.65
CA GLN A 185 -0.38 -14.04 6.57
C GLN A 185 -1.05 -12.70 6.23
N ILE A 186 -0.27 -11.66 5.96
CA ILE A 186 -0.80 -10.36 5.53
C ILE A 186 -1.62 -10.52 4.26
N GLU A 187 -1.08 -11.19 3.24
CA GLU A 187 -1.79 -11.46 1.98
C GLU A 187 -3.13 -12.18 2.20
N LEU A 188 -3.16 -13.18 3.06
CA LEU A 188 -4.40 -13.93 3.38
C LEU A 188 -5.44 -13.06 4.09
N GLU A 189 -5.02 -12.19 5.00
CA GLU A 189 -5.94 -11.27 5.69
C GLU A 189 -6.47 -10.18 4.74
N GLU A 190 -5.66 -9.70 3.80
CA GLU A 190 -6.11 -8.77 2.75
C GLU A 190 -7.16 -9.42 1.83
N GLN A 191 -6.91 -10.65 1.37
CA GLN A 191 -7.88 -11.41 0.56
C GLN A 191 -9.20 -11.64 1.32
N LYS A 192 -9.11 -11.97 2.61
CA LYS A 192 -10.27 -12.15 3.48
C LYS A 192 -11.05 -10.85 3.65
N LEU A 193 -10.35 -9.72 3.83
CA LEU A 193 -10.98 -8.41 3.93
C LEU A 193 -11.74 -8.06 2.65
N GLU A 194 -11.14 -8.28 1.48
CA GLU A 194 -11.79 -8.07 0.19
C GLU A 194 -13.05 -8.91 0.04
N LEU A 195 -12.98 -10.22 0.38
CA LEU A 195 -14.13 -11.12 0.33
C LEU A 195 -15.27 -10.65 1.25
N LEU A 196 -14.94 -10.24 2.48
CA LEU A 196 -15.93 -9.70 3.42
C LEU A 196 -16.58 -8.42 2.92
N GLN A 197 -15.82 -7.54 2.25
CA GLN A 197 -16.36 -6.33 1.62
C GLN A 197 -17.34 -6.66 0.49
N GLN A 198 -17.01 -7.64 -0.34
CA GLN A 198 -17.87 -8.14 -1.42
C GLN A 198 -19.15 -8.77 -0.85
N GLN A 199 -19.04 -9.62 0.18
CA GLN A 199 -20.19 -10.21 0.87
C GLN A 199 -21.09 -9.14 1.48
N LYS A 200 -20.51 -8.16 2.20
CA LYS A 200 -21.26 -7.03 2.75
C LYS A 200 -22.06 -6.33 1.67
N LYS A 201 -21.42 -5.99 0.55
CA LYS A 201 -22.09 -5.33 -0.59
C LYS A 201 -23.24 -6.19 -1.15
N GLY A 202 -23.00 -7.49 -1.32
CA GLY A 202 -24.02 -8.43 -1.80
C GLY A 202 -25.22 -8.54 -0.87
N TYR A 203 -24.99 -8.67 0.45
CA TYR A 203 -26.09 -8.70 1.44
C TYR A 203 -26.84 -7.38 1.48
N MET A 204 -26.14 -6.25 1.45
CA MET A 204 -26.84 -4.94 1.40
C MET A 204 -27.78 -4.86 0.19
N GLN A 205 -27.33 -5.27 -1.00
CA GLN A 205 -28.18 -5.28 -2.19
C GLN A 205 -29.41 -6.16 -1.98
N LYS A 206 -29.23 -7.42 -1.55
CA LYS A 206 -30.33 -8.39 -1.37
C LYS A 206 -31.34 -7.97 -0.29
N ILE A 207 -30.86 -7.38 0.81
CA ILE A 207 -31.73 -6.91 1.90
C ILE A 207 -32.57 -5.71 1.42
N PHE A 208 -31.92 -4.72 0.79
CA PHE A 208 -32.63 -3.51 0.35
C PHE A 208 -33.47 -3.71 -0.92
N SER A 209 -33.20 -4.76 -1.73
CA SER A 209 -34.12 -5.22 -2.79
C SER A 209 -35.24 -6.14 -2.27
N GLN A 210 -35.22 -6.48 -0.99
CA GLN A 210 -36.14 -7.42 -0.34
C GLN A 210 -36.07 -8.88 -0.86
N GLU A 211 -35.02 -9.23 -1.63
CA GLU A 211 -34.74 -10.61 -2.01
C GLU A 211 -34.34 -11.47 -0.80
N LEU A 212 -33.75 -10.85 0.21
CA LEU A 212 -33.37 -11.47 1.48
C LEU A 212 -34.03 -10.69 2.61
N ARG A 213 -34.88 -11.36 3.40
CA ARG A 213 -35.48 -10.81 4.62
C ARG A 213 -35.10 -11.65 5.81
N PHE A 214 -34.90 -10.99 6.94
CA PHE A 214 -34.75 -11.66 8.21
C PHE A 214 -36.11 -12.14 8.71
N LYS A 215 -36.09 -13.16 9.54
CA LYS A 215 -37.25 -13.63 10.31
C LYS A 215 -37.08 -13.30 11.77
N ASP A 216 -38.17 -13.27 12.50
CA ASP A 216 -38.15 -13.06 13.94
C ASP A 216 -37.62 -14.32 14.69
N GLU A 217 -37.58 -14.27 16.03
CA GLU A 217 -37.09 -15.35 16.86
C GLU A 217 -37.95 -16.63 16.79
N ASN A 218 -39.22 -16.50 16.35
CA ASN A 218 -40.14 -17.61 16.16
C ASN A 218 -40.09 -18.17 14.73
N GLY A 219 -39.31 -17.59 13.83
CA GLY A 219 -39.22 -17.96 12.43
C GLY A 219 -40.30 -17.36 11.53
N GLU A 220 -41.02 -16.35 12.03
CA GLU A 220 -42.06 -15.69 11.28
C GLU A 220 -41.53 -14.47 10.51
N ASP A 221 -42.24 -14.09 9.43
CA ASP A 221 -41.82 -12.96 8.61
C ASP A 221 -42.21 -11.63 9.30
N TYR A 222 -41.29 -10.65 9.26
CA TYR A 222 -41.58 -9.28 9.67
C TYR A 222 -42.62 -8.65 8.73
N PRO A 223 -43.37 -7.63 9.18
CA PRO A 223 -44.29 -6.88 8.32
C PRO A 223 -43.64 -6.34 7.06
N ASP A 224 -44.42 -6.13 6.02
CA ASP A 224 -43.94 -5.56 4.77
C ASP A 224 -43.36 -4.15 4.98
N TRP A 225 -42.34 -3.83 4.16
CA TRP A 225 -41.74 -2.51 4.21
C TRP A 225 -42.71 -1.43 3.71
N GLU A 226 -42.81 -0.38 4.47
CA GLU A 226 -43.65 0.77 4.11
C GLU A 226 -42.89 1.73 3.17
N ASN A 227 -43.62 2.24 2.18
CA ASN A 227 -43.17 3.37 1.38
C ASN A 227 -43.62 4.66 2.03
N SER A 228 -42.68 5.50 2.43
CA SER A 228 -42.99 6.77 3.08
C SER A 228 -41.98 7.85 2.67
N LYS A 229 -42.39 9.11 2.78
CA LYS A 229 -41.51 10.24 2.50
C LYS A 229 -40.48 10.40 3.62
N ILE A 230 -39.25 10.76 3.24
CA ILE A 230 -38.15 11.02 4.18
C ILE A 230 -38.50 12.08 5.23
N GLU A 231 -39.25 13.11 4.84
CA GLU A 231 -39.70 14.20 5.73
C GLU A 231 -40.48 13.72 6.95
N LYS A 232 -41.09 12.53 6.90
CA LYS A 232 -41.78 11.92 8.06
C LYS A 232 -40.80 11.50 9.15
N TYR A 233 -39.58 11.10 8.77
CA TYR A 233 -38.59 10.51 9.67
C TYR A 233 -37.36 11.38 9.93
N LEU A 234 -37.08 12.32 9.03
CA LEU A 234 -35.94 13.20 9.12
C LEU A 234 -36.32 14.64 8.87
N LYS A 235 -35.74 15.56 9.65
CA LYS A 235 -35.89 17.01 9.46
C LYS A 235 -34.51 17.65 9.24
N GLU A 236 -34.48 18.74 8.45
CA GLU A 236 -33.24 19.48 8.24
C GLU A 236 -32.87 20.27 9.51
N ARG A 237 -31.59 20.16 9.90
CA ARG A 237 -30.99 20.99 10.94
C ARG A 237 -30.46 22.27 10.33
N ASN A 238 -31.08 23.38 10.60
CA ASN A 238 -30.70 24.70 10.12
C ASN A 238 -29.83 25.50 11.10
N GLU A 239 -29.49 24.88 12.25
CA GLU A 239 -28.65 25.47 13.29
C GLU A 239 -27.23 25.73 12.74
N ARG A 240 -26.70 26.93 13.02
CA ARG A 240 -25.36 27.35 12.57
C ARG A 240 -24.50 27.69 13.76
N SER A 241 -23.18 27.48 13.60
CA SER A 241 -22.22 27.83 14.64
C SER A 241 -20.83 28.01 14.02
N ASP A 242 -20.09 28.95 14.55
CA ASP A 242 -18.65 29.10 14.32
C ASP A 242 -17.78 28.26 15.27
N LYS A 243 -18.43 27.63 16.26
CA LYS A 243 -17.79 26.84 17.31
C LYS A 243 -18.09 25.35 17.12
N GLY A 244 -17.05 24.55 17.24
CA GLY A 244 -17.15 23.10 17.16
C GLY A 244 -16.03 22.48 16.35
N GLN A 245 -15.89 21.16 16.49
CA GLN A 245 -14.92 20.39 15.72
C GLN A 245 -15.33 20.35 14.24
N MET A 246 -14.39 20.68 13.36
CA MET A 246 -14.62 20.54 11.92
C MET A 246 -14.79 19.07 11.55
N LEU A 247 -15.89 18.77 10.86
CA LEU A 247 -16.21 17.48 10.31
C LEU A 247 -16.23 17.54 8.77
N SER A 248 -16.00 16.40 8.15
CA SER A 248 -16.07 16.23 6.70
C SER A 248 -16.91 15.03 6.33
N VAL A 249 -17.69 15.16 5.27
CA VAL A 249 -18.48 14.05 4.71
C VAL A 249 -17.71 13.44 3.56
N THR A 250 -17.38 12.17 3.67
CA THR A 250 -16.59 11.42 2.70
C THR A 250 -17.39 10.29 2.08
N ILE A 251 -16.98 9.83 0.90
CA ILE A 251 -17.65 8.73 0.18
C ILE A 251 -17.47 7.41 0.92
N ASN A 252 -16.25 7.12 1.36
CA ASN A 252 -15.90 5.79 1.89
C ASN A 252 -16.08 5.67 3.40
N SER A 253 -15.86 6.76 4.15
CA SER A 253 -15.82 6.74 5.62
C SER A 253 -16.98 7.51 6.26
N GLY A 254 -17.95 8.01 5.46
CA GLY A 254 -19.05 8.82 5.97
C GLY A 254 -18.55 10.12 6.62
N ILE A 255 -19.04 10.41 7.84
CA ILE A 255 -18.67 11.62 8.59
C ILE A 255 -17.46 11.33 9.49
N ILE A 256 -16.37 12.03 9.24
CA ILE A 256 -15.12 11.92 10.00
C ILE A 256 -14.64 13.31 10.46
N LYS A 257 -13.72 13.34 11.40
CA LYS A 257 -13.08 14.59 11.80
C LYS A 257 -12.20 15.10 10.67
N PHE A 258 -12.22 16.40 10.43
CA PHE A 258 -11.39 17.00 9.37
C PHE A 258 -9.90 16.78 9.61
N SER A 259 -9.47 16.74 10.87
CA SER A 259 -8.09 16.46 11.29
C SER A 259 -7.57 15.05 10.93
N GLU A 260 -8.49 14.12 10.61
CA GLU A 260 -8.15 12.75 10.20
C GLU A 260 -7.91 12.64 8.67
N LEU A 261 -8.12 13.74 7.93
CA LEU A 261 -7.89 13.79 6.49
C LEU A 261 -6.46 14.26 6.19
N ASP A 262 -5.76 13.50 5.39
CA ASP A 262 -4.45 13.89 4.83
C ASP A 262 -4.64 14.89 3.67
N ARG A 263 -5.15 16.07 4.00
CA ARG A 263 -5.30 17.17 3.04
C ARG A 263 -5.20 18.54 3.72
N LYS A 264 -4.75 19.52 2.95
CA LYS A 264 -4.69 20.92 3.39
C LYS A 264 -6.09 21.45 3.72
N ASP A 265 -6.20 22.20 4.83
CA ASP A 265 -7.43 22.90 5.19
C ASP A 265 -7.63 24.12 4.26
N ASN A 266 -8.59 23.99 3.37
CA ASN A 266 -9.05 25.06 2.49
C ASN A 266 -10.39 25.65 2.94
N SER A 267 -10.80 25.41 4.20
CA SER A 267 -12.06 25.92 4.75
C SER A 267 -12.01 27.44 4.96
N SER A 268 -13.17 28.10 4.92
CA SER A 268 -13.26 29.54 5.20
C SER A 268 -12.73 29.85 6.60
N LYS A 269 -12.05 31.00 6.77
CA LYS A 269 -11.68 31.52 8.08
C LYS A 269 -12.91 31.91 8.90
N ASP A 270 -13.91 32.51 8.26
CA ASP A 270 -15.23 32.76 8.86
C ASP A 270 -16.09 31.49 8.78
N LYS A 271 -16.45 30.97 9.93
CA LYS A 271 -17.26 29.77 10.09
C LYS A 271 -18.68 30.05 10.58
N SER A 272 -19.08 31.29 10.70
CA SER A 272 -20.42 31.70 11.20
C SER A 272 -21.58 31.03 10.47
N ASN A 273 -21.40 30.71 9.19
CA ASN A 273 -22.39 30.04 8.35
C ASN A 273 -22.31 28.50 8.37
N TYR A 274 -21.39 27.90 9.13
CA TYR A 274 -21.26 26.46 9.19
C TYR A 274 -22.46 25.82 9.90
N LYS A 275 -22.90 24.67 9.40
CA LYS A 275 -24.04 23.94 9.95
C LYS A 275 -23.59 23.05 11.11
N VAL A 276 -24.36 23.06 12.19
CA VAL A 276 -24.14 22.19 13.34
C VAL A 276 -24.50 20.75 12.97
N VAL A 277 -23.66 19.83 13.38
CA VAL A 277 -23.90 18.37 13.31
C VAL A 277 -23.84 17.82 14.72
N ARG A 278 -24.83 17.03 15.10
CA ARG A 278 -24.85 16.32 16.38
C ARG A 278 -24.69 14.82 16.14
N LYS A 279 -24.25 14.11 17.16
CA LYS A 279 -24.21 12.64 17.12
C LYS A 279 -25.56 12.08 16.69
N ASN A 280 -25.56 11.12 15.77
CA ASN A 280 -26.70 10.51 15.10
C ASN A 280 -27.40 11.37 14.02
N ASP A 281 -27.00 12.60 13.79
CA ASP A 281 -27.44 13.33 12.59
C ASP A 281 -26.87 12.64 11.33
N ILE A 282 -27.59 12.76 10.23
CA ILE A 282 -27.14 12.34 8.91
C ILE A 282 -26.71 13.58 8.14
N ALA A 283 -25.53 13.59 7.58
CA ALA A 283 -25.13 14.65 6.67
C ALA A 283 -24.75 14.09 5.30
N TYR A 284 -25.09 14.84 4.27
CA TYR A 284 -24.70 14.53 2.90
C TYR A 284 -24.15 15.76 2.17
N ASN A 285 -23.24 15.51 1.24
CA ASN A 285 -22.71 16.55 0.37
C ASN A 285 -23.64 16.72 -0.82
N SER A 286 -24.44 17.80 -0.84
CA SER A 286 -25.42 18.06 -1.91
C SER A 286 -24.76 18.21 -3.28
N MET A 287 -23.52 18.70 -3.35
CA MET A 287 -22.76 18.84 -4.60
C MET A 287 -22.18 17.51 -5.14
N ARG A 288 -22.08 16.49 -4.28
CA ARG A 288 -21.54 15.16 -4.61
C ARG A 288 -22.50 14.02 -4.24
N MET A 289 -23.79 14.30 -4.16
CA MET A 289 -24.80 13.30 -3.79
C MET A 289 -24.82 12.12 -4.79
N TRP A 290 -24.56 12.39 -6.05
CA TRP A 290 -24.42 11.37 -7.09
C TRP A 290 -23.25 10.38 -6.86
N GLN A 291 -22.27 10.74 -6.03
CA GLN A 291 -21.18 9.86 -5.58
C GLN A 291 -21.50 9.14 -4.26
N GLY A 292 -22.67 9.37 -3.66
CA GLY A 292 -23.08 8.77 -2.39
C GLY A 292 -22.36 9.31 -1.17
N ALA A 293 -21.77 10.52 -1.23
CA ALA A 293 -21.08 11.14 -0.09
C ALA A 293 -22.09 11.53 1.00
N SER A 294 -22.36 10.60 1.90
CA SER A 294 -23.30 10.75 3.03
C SER A 294 -22.88 9.86 4.20
N GLY A 295 -23.41 10.14 5.38
CA GLY A 295 -23.17 9.29 6.54
C GLY A 295 -23.92 9.77 7.79
N LYS A 296 -24.04 8.86 8.77
CA LYS A 296 -24.48 9.15 10.13
C LYS A 296 -23.29 9.63 10.95
N SER A 297 -23.45 10.70 11.69
CA SER A 297 -22.41 11.27 12.54
C SER A 297 -22.25 10.50 13.86
N ASN A 298 -21.01 10.14 14.17
CA ASN A 298 -20.62 9.67 15.49
C ASN A 298 -20.12 10.82 16.39
N TYR A 299 -20.05 12.04 15.85
CA TYR A 299 -19.44 13.20 16.48
C TYR A 299 -20.41 14.37 16.57
N ASN A 300 -20.15 15.28 17.53
CA ASN A 300 -20.69 16.63 17.51
C ASN A 300 -19.67 17.57 16.88
N GLY A 301 -20.11 18.48 16.01
CA GLY A 301 -19.22 19.41 15.34
C GLY A 301 -19.93 20.29 14.33
N ILE A 302 -19.17 20.81 13.38
CA ILE A 302 -19.66 21.68 12.32
C ILE A 302 -19.20 21.18 10.96
N VAL A 303 -20.03 21.38 9.95
CA VAL A 303 -19.73 21.08 8.54
C VAL A 303 -19.91 22.31 7.67
N SER A 304 -19.29 22.31 6.50
CA SER A 304 -19.46 23.37 5.50
C SER A 304 -20.94 23.62 5.18
N PRO A 305 -21.31 24.88 4.87
CA PRO A 305 -22.67 25.23 4.45
C PRO A 305 -23.17 24.45 3.22
N ALA A 306 -22.27 23.94 2.41
CA ALA A 306 -22.58 23.13 1.22
C ALA A 306 -23.17 21.74 1.57
N TYR A 307 -23.12 21.33 2.82
CA TYR A 307 -23.71 20.06 3.27
C TYR A 307 -25.10 20.26 3.80
N THR A 308 -25.97 19.27 3.59
CA THR A 308 -27.28 19.21 4.24
C THR A 308 -27.18 18.29 5.45
N VAL A 309 -27.68 18.74 6.58
CA VAL A 309 -27.70 18.01 7.85
C VAL A 309 -29.14 17.68 8.20
N LEU A 310 -29.41 16.41 8.46
CA LEU A 310 -30.72 15.90 8.82
C LEU A 310 -30.65 15.26 10.21
N TYR A 311 -31.68 15.45 11.02
CA TYR A 311 -31.79 14.75 12.28
C TYR A 311 -33.07 13.90 12.33
N PRO A 312 -33.07 12.75 13.04
CA PRO A 312 -34.26 11.93 13.21
C PRO A 312 -35.38 12.71 13.94
N THR A 313 -36.60 12.58 13.43
CA THR A 313 -37.78 13.28 14.03
C THR A 313 -38.32 12.56 15.22
N GLN A 314 -37.83 11.35 15.55
CA GLN A 314 -38.29 10.51 16.60
C GLN A 314 -39.06 9.31 16.21
N ASN A 315 -39.12 8.39 16.94
CA ASN A 315 -39.02 8.07 18.37
C ASN A 315 -38.58 6.67 18.50
#